data_108cd77a9df11f5d61ffdecc79736ea0
#
_entry.id   108cd77a9df11f5d61ffdecc79736ea0
#
_cell.length_a   1.000
_cell.length_b   1.000
_cell.length_c   1.000
_cell.angle_alpha   90.00
_cell.angle_beta   90.00
_cell.angle_gamma   90.00
#
_symmetry.space_group_name_H-M   'P 1'
#
loop_
_entity.id
_entity.type
_entity.pdbx_description
1 polymer ?
#
loop_
_entity_poly.entity_id
_entity_poly.type
_entity_poly.pdbx_seq_one_letter_code
_entity_poly.pdbx_strand_id
1 'polypeptide(L)'
;LMLTVCDEAMVRSVEKACVQEAKECCVHLKIDSGMSRIGARTELEAQQVLQTLQACPHVRLTGAFTHFADADGQTEEFTRQQFERFQQLTAALSSDIVRHVANSASIHRYPEMHLNMVRMGISMYGYPPVASELPLKPCMSWKTEVTYVKKIAAGDTVSYGRTFCAG
;
A
#
# COMPACT_ATOMS: atom_id res chain seq x y z
N LEU A 1 -8.14 5.55 -15.16
CA LEU A 1 -7.28 5.73 -13.99
C LEU A 1 -8.17 5.92 -12.76
N MET A 2 -7.84 5.25 -11.66
CA MET A 2 -8.49 5.45 -10.36
C MET A 2 -7.54 6.22 -9.45
N LEU A 3 -8.00 7.30 -8.84
CA LEU A 3 -7.19 8.12 -7.95
C LEU A 3 -7.45 7.75 -6.48
N THR A 4 -6.46 8.00 -5.62
CA THR A 4 -6.64 7.90 -4.17
C THR A 4 -7.06 9.25 -3.62
N VAL A 5 -8.07 9.25 -2.75
CA VAL A 5 -8.46 10.42 -1.96
C VAL A 5 -8.36 10.10 -0.47
N CYS A 6 -7.86 11.05 0.31
CA CYS A 6 -7.60 10.87 1.74
C CYS A 6 -8.42 11.85 2.60
N ASP A 7 -8.81 12.97 2.01
CA ASP A 7 -9.50 14.08 2.66
C ASP A 7 -10.41 14.86 1.69
N GLU A 8 -11.17 15.79 2.22
CA GLU A 8 -12.09 16.64 1.46
C GLU A 8 -11.38 17.52 0.43
N ALA A 9 -10.19 18.04 0.76
CA ALA A 9 -9.45 18.95 -0.13
C ALA A 9 -9.01 18.21 -1.40
N MET A 10 -8.58 16.95 -1.28
CA MET A 10 -8.27 16.10 -2.43
C MET A 10 -9.50 15.84 -3.30
N VAL A 11 -10.66 15.53 -2.71
CA VAL A 11 -11.91 15.33 -3.46
C VAL A 11 -12.27 16.57 -4.26
N ARG A 12 -12.26 17.76 -3.63
CA ARG A 12 -12.55 19.04 -4.30
C ARG A 12 -11.55 19.36 -5.41
N SER A 13 -10.27 19.01 -5.21
CA SER A 13 -9.23 19.21 -6.23
C SER A 13 -9.45 18.32 -7.46
N VAL A 14 -9.86 17.07 -7.24
CA VAL A 14 -10.22 16.13 -8.32
C VAL A 14 -11.47 16.63 -9.05
N GLU A 15 -12.52 17.07 -8.32
CA GLU A 15 -13.73 17.63 -8.91
C GLU A 15 -13.42 18.84 -9.80
N LYS A 16 -12.60 19.77 -9.32
CA LYS A 16 -12.18 20.93 -10.08
C LYS A 16 -11.50 20.51 -11.41
N ALA A 17 -10.59 19.55 -11.35
CA ALA A 17 -9.93 19.04 -12.54
C ALA A 17 -10.91 18.34 -13.50
N CYS A 18 -11.84 17.55 -12.96
CA CYS A 18 -12.87 16.88 -13.75
C CYS A 18 -13.75 17.88 -14.51
N VAL A 19 -14.18 18.95 -13.84
CA VAL A 19 -14.96 20.03 -14.47
C VAL A 19 -14.17 20.72 -15.58
N GLN A 20 -12.89 21.06 -15.33
CA GLN A 20 -12.03 21.72 -16.32
C GLN A 20 -11.81 20.87 -17.57
N GLU A 21 -11.68 19.56 -17.39
CA GLU A 21 -11.43 18.62 -18.49
C GLU A 21 -12.71 18.02 -19.11
N ALA A 22 -13.90 18.41 -18.60
CA ALA A 22 -15.20 17.82 -18.96
C ALA A 22 -15.20 16.27 -18.89
N LYS A 23 -14.66 15.71 -17.76
CA LYS A 23 -14.51 14.28 -17.53
C LYS A 23 -15.01 13.86 -16.16
N GLU A 24 -15.26 12.58 -15.99
CA GLU A 24 -15.50 11.95 -14.69
C GLU A 24 -14.28 11.19 -14.22
N CYS A 25 -14.12 11.04 -12.89
CA CYS A 25 -13.03 10.30 -12.28
C CYS A 25 -13.55 9.32 -11.24
N CYS A 26 -13.08 8.09 -11.29
CA CYS A 26 -13.27 7.12 -10.21
C CYS A 26 -12.19 7.30 -9.15
N VAL A 27 -12.61 7.26 -7.88
CA VAL A 27 -11.67 7.39 -6.75
C VAL A 27 -11.83 6.24 -5.76
N HIS A 28 -10.74 5.92 -5.06
CA HIS A 28 -10.73 5.05 -3.90
C HIS A 28 -10.41 5.84 -2.64
N LEU A 29 -11.26 5.70 -1.63
CA LEU A 29 -11.05 6.30 -0.31
C LEU A 29 -9.95 5.54 0.45
N LYS A 30 -8.93 6.26 0.86
CA LYS A 30 -7.90 5.72 1.75
C LYS A 30 -8.31 5.85 3.20
N ILE A 31 -8.31 4.73 3.90
CA ILE A 31 -8.49 4.62 5.34
C ILE A 31 -7.11 4.41 5.99
N ASP A 32 -6.78 5.17 7.00
CA ASP A 32 -5.63 4.92 7.85
C ASP A 32 -6.05 4.11 9.08
N SER A 33 -6.00 2.81 8.95
CA SER A 33 -6.34 1.89 10.05
C SER A 33 -5.17 1.61 11.01
N GLY A 34 -4.00 2.26 10.82
CA GLY A 34 -2.85 2.09 11.72
C GLY A 34 -1.48 2.22 11.05
N MET A 35 -1.41 2.48 9.73
CA MET A 35 -0.14 2.75 9.04
C MET A 35 0.43 4.12 9.39
N SER A 36 -0.41 5.06 9.82
CA SER A 36 -0.07 6.43 10.23
C SER A 36 0.68 7.23 9.16
N ARG A 37 0.28 7.04 7.90
CA ARG A 37 0.90 7.70 6.75
C ARG A 37 -0.03 8.65 6.02
N ILE A 38 -1.14 8.16 5.49
CA ILE A 38 -2.20 8.93 4.80
C ILE A 38 -3.56 8.24 4.98
N GLY A 39 -4.65 9.00 4.92
CA GLY A 39 -6.02 8.48 4.94
C GLY A 39 -6.83 8.93 6.13
N ALA A 40 -8.16 8.79 6.04
CA ALA A 40 -9.08 9.05 7.13
C ALA A 40 -8.86 8.05 8.28
N ARG A 41 -8.71 8.56 9.51
CA ARG A 41 -8.41 7.77 10.70
C ARG A 41 -9.61 7.53 11.59
N THR A 42 -10.60 8.41 11.52
CA THR A 42 -11.79 8.38 12.34
C THR A 42 -13.02 8.24 11.47
N GLU A 43 -14.12 7.80 12.10
CA GLU A 43 -15.41 7.75 11.44
C GLU A 43 -15.86 9.12 10.95
N LEU A 44 -15.63 10.16 11.76
CA LEU A 44 -15.96 11.54 11.40
C LEU A 44 -15.20 11.99 10.13
N GLU A 45 -13.88 11.75 10.06
CA GLU A 45 -13.09 12.09 8.88
C GLU A 45 -13.56 11.32 7.63
N ALA A 46 -13.86 10.02 7.78
CA ALA A 46 -14.40 9.23 6.67
C ALA A 46 -15.75 9.77 6.19
N GLN A 47 -16.66 10.11 7.13
CA GLN A 47 -17.96 10.69 6.81
C GLN A 47 -17.85 12.05 6.12
N GLN A 48 -16.93 12.93 6.54
CA GLN A 48 -16.68 14.22 5.91
C GLN A 48 -16.24 14.05 4.44
N VAL A 49 -15.35 13.08 4.16
CA VAL A 49 -14.95 12.78 2.79
C VAL A 49 -16.13 12.26 1.97
N LEU A 50 -16.95 11.36 2.53
CA LEU A 50 -18.13 10.81 1.85
C LEU A 50 -19.18 11.90 1.56
N GLN A 51 -19.43 12.83 2.49
CA GLN A 51 -20.32 13.96 2.26
C GLN A 51 -19.80 14.89 1.15
N THR A 52 -18.49 15.13 1.12
CA THR A 52 -17.88 15.93 0.06
C THR A 52 -18.00 15.24 -1.30
N LEU A 53 -17.83 13.91 -1.36
CA LEU A 53 -18.04 13.13 -2.58
C LEU A 53 -19.48 13.24 -3.11
N GLN A 54 -20.49 13.26 -2.24
CA GLN A 54 -21.88 13.46 -2.64
C GLN A 54 -22.14 14.83 -3.29
N ALA A 55 -21.34 15.84 -2.91
CA ALA A 55 -21.41 17.19 -3.46
C ALA A 55 -20.55 17.38 -4.74
N CYS A 56 -19.83 16.34 -5.18
CA CYS A 56 -18.88 16.37 -6.30
C CYS A 56 -19.33 15.39 -7.40
N PRO A 57 -20.25 15.79 -8.31
CA PRO A 57 -20.91 14.87 -9.25
C PRO A 57 -20.01 14.24 -10.28
N HIS A 58 -18.82 14.81 -10.54
CA HIS A 58 -17.85 14.24 -11.49
C HIS A 58 -16.85 13.29 -10.82
N VAL A 59 -16.92 13.12 -9.49
CA VAL A 59 -16.04 12.21 -8.73
C VAL A 59 -16.84 11.06 -8.16
N ARG A 60 -16.60 9.86 -8.65
CA ARG A 60 -17.33 8.66 -8.24
C ARG A 60 -16.49 7.79 -7.32
N LEU A 61 -16.97 7.54 -6.09
CA LEU A 61 -16.37 6.55 -5.20
C LEU A 61 -16.60 5.14 -5.76
N THR A 62 -15.54 4.40 -6.01
CA THR A 62 -15.59 3.02 -6.51
C THR A 62 -14.86 2.02 -5.63
N GLY A 63 -14.10 2.49 -4.65
CA GLY A 63 -13.39 1.61 -3.72
C GLY A 63 -12.99 2.29 -2.43
N ALA A 64 -12.62 1.47 -1.45
CA ALA A 64 -12.01 1.88 -0.20
C ALA A 64 -10.87 0.93 0.18
N PHE A 65 -9.80 1.45 0.77
CA PHE A 65 -8.66 0.61 1.11
C PHE A 65 -7.85 1.12 2.29
N THR A 66 -7.13 0.19 2.88
CA THR A 66 -6.07 0.50 3.85
C THR A 66 -4.74 -0.14 3.41
N HIS A 67 -3.70 0.04 4.21
CA HIS A 67 -2.41 -0.64 4.03
C HIS A 67 -1.94 -1.19 5.37
N PHE A 68 -1.62 -2.47 5.41
CA PHE A 68 -1.08 -3.10 6.60
C PHE A 68 0.37 -2.66 6.83
N ALA A 69 0.66 -2.31 8.08
CA ALA A 69 1.98 -1.82 8.48
C ALA A 69 2.96 -2.95 8.75
N ASP A 70 2.45 -4.10 9.23
CA ASP A 70 3.26 -5.19 9.79
C ASP A 70 2.75 -6.58 9.37
N ALA A 71 2.27 -6.74 8.14
CA ALA A 71 1.76 -8.03 7.65
C ALA A 71 2.86 -9.09 7.47
N ASP A 72 4.11 -8.70 7.43
CA ASP A 72 5.32 -9.54 7.39
C ASP A 72 5.98 -9.72 8.78
N GLY A 73 5.44 -9.07 9.82
CA GLY A 73 5.93 -9.14 11.18
C GLY A 73 5.79 -10.52 11.84
N GLN A 74 6.31 -10.66 13.05
CA GLN A 74 6.30 -11.92 13.79
C GLN A 74 4.93 -12.26 14.39
N THR A 75 4.11 -11.24 14.71
CA THR A 75 2.79 -11.40 15.30
C THR A 75 1.69 -10.94 14.36
N GLU A 76 0.51 -11.57 14.46
CA GLU A 76 -0.65 -11.22 13.62
C GLU A 76 -1.55 -10.15 14.22
N GLU A 77 -1.41 -9.90 15.51
CA GLU A 77 -2.35 -9.13 16.30
C GLU A 77 -2.59 -7.73 15.72
N PHE A 78 -1.52 -7.00 15.41
CA PHE A 78 -1.65 -5.65 14.87
C PHE A 78 -2.29 -5.62 13.48
N THR A 79 -1.96 -6.58 12.63
CA THR A 79 -2.57 -6.72 11.30
C THR A 79 -4.07 -7.01 11.40
N ARG A 80 -4.49 -7.88 12.33
CA ARG A 80 -5.90 -8.17 12.60
C ARG A 80 -6.64 -6.96 13.15
N GLN A 81 -6.06 -6.22 14.09
CA GLN A 81 -6.63 -4.96 14.59
C GLN A 81 -6.79 -3.91 13.47
N GLN A 82 -5.82 -3.78 12.56
CA GLN A 82 -5.93 -2.92 11.39
C GLN A 82 -7.07 -3.34 10.46
N PHE A 83 -7.26 -4.64 10.27
CA PHE A 83 -8.33 -5.19 9.45
C PHE A 83 -9.70 -4.90 10.04
N GLU A 84 -9.89 -5.20 11.32
CA GLU A 84 -11.13 -4.93 12.06
C GLU A 84 -11.49 -3.43 12.02
N ARG A 85 -10.51 -2.56 12.28
CA ARG A 85 -10.71 -1.12 12.21
C ARG A 85 -11.10 -0.65 10.80
N PHE A 86 -10.48 -1.20 9.76
CA PHE A 86 -10.87 -0.92 8.39
C PHE A 86 -12.32 -1.34 8.12
N GLN A 87 -12.72 -2.53 8.56
CA GLN A 87 -14.10 -3.01 8.41
C GLN A 87 -15.10 -2.09 9.13
N GLN A 88 -14.81 -1.66 10.36
CA GLN A 88 -15.64 -0.73 11.11
C GLN A 88 -15.80 0.61 10.37
N LEU A 89 -14.70 1.25 9.94
CA LEU A 89 -14.70 2.53 9.26
C LEU A 89 -15.35 2.49 7.86
N THR A 90 -15.48 1.31 7.26
CA THR A 90 -16.09 1.12 5.94
C THR A 90 -17.44 0.40 5.99
N ALA A 91 -17.98 0.13 7.17
CA ALA A 91 -19.21 -0.63 7.35
C ALA A 91 -20.42 0.02 6.67
N ALA A 92 -20.49 1.35 6.68
CA ALA A 92 -21.57 2.13 6.06
C ALA A 92 -21.47 2.23 4.52
N LEU A 93 -20.37 1.79 3.90
CA LEU A 93 -20.22 1.82 2.46
C LEU A 93 -21.06 0.71 1.80
N SER A 94 -21.65 1.02 0.66
CA SER A 94 -22.41 0.07 -0.14
C SER A 94 -21.59 -1.17 -0.53
N SER A 95 -22.25 -2.28 -0.79
CA SER A 95 -21.63 -3.57 -1.13
C SER A 95 -20.93 -3.58 -2.50
N ASP A 96 -21.28 -2.67 -3.39
CA ASP A 96 -20.66 -2.51 -4.72
C ASP A 96 -19.30 -1.78 -4.65
N ILE A 97 -18.97 -1.15 -3.51
CA ILE A 97 -17.67 -0.51 -3.31
C ILE A 97 -16.58 -1.58 -3.13
N VAL A 98 -15.59 -1.56 -3.99
CA VAL A 98 -14.44 -2.48 -3.95
C VAL A 98 -13.61 -2.22 -2.69
N ARG A 99 -13.51 -3.22 -1.81
CA ARG A 99 -12.66 -3.14 -0.61
C ARG A 99 -11.38 -3.92 -0.83
N HIS A 100 -10.24 -3.30 -0.47
CA HIS A 100 -8.96 -3.97 -0.60
C HIS A 100 -7.95 -3.55 0.47
N VAL A 101 -7.32 -4.52 1.10
CA VAL A 101 -6.38 -4.30 2.21
C VAL A 101 -5.05 -5.02 1.99
N ALA A 102 -5.08 -6.18 1.32
CA ALA A 102 -3.96 -7.08 1.24
C ALA A 102 -2.80 -6.54 0.37
N ASN A 103 -1.61 -6.46 0.96
CA ASN A 103 -0.32 -6.27 0.30
C ASN A 103 0.34 -7.65 0.04
N SER A 104 1.57 -7.69 -0.50
CA SER A 104 2.24 -8.97 -0.82
C SER A 104 2.33 -9.92 0.37
N ALA A 105 2.66 -9.44 1.57
CA ALA A 105 2.79 -10.30 2.75
C ALA A 105 1.43 -10.90 3.16
N SER A 106 0.40 -10.08 3.22
CA SER A 106 -0.93 -10.52 3.60
C SER A 106 -1.61 -11.39 2.53
N ILE A 107 -1.23 -11.27 1.25
CA ILE A 107 -1.68 -12.20 0.22
C ILE A 107 -1.25 -13.64 0.56
N HIS A 108 -0.05 -13.82 1.08
CA HIS A 108 0.47 -15.14 1.43
C HIS A 108 -0.04 -15.63 2.80
N ARG A 109 -0.16 -14.73 3.78
CA ARG A 109 -0.43 -15.12 5.19
C ARG A 109 -1.89 -15.12 5.60
N TYR A 110 -2.72 -14.25 4.97
CA TYR A 110 -4.10 -13.98 5.40
C TYR A 110 -5.08 -14.04 4.23
N PRO A 111 -5.32 -15.23 3.65
CA PRO A 111 -6.27 -15.38 2.54
C PRO A 111 -7.67 -14.85 2.86
N GLU A 112 -8.09 -14.92 4.13
CA GLU A 112 -9.37 -14.41 4.61
C GLU A 112 -9.50 -12.89 4.56
N MET A 113 -8.37 -12.17 4.40
CA MET A 113 -8.33 -10.71 4.27
C MET A 113 -8.21 -10.21 2.83
N HIS A 114 -8.34 -11.07 1.81
CA HIS A 114 -8.22 -10.67 0.40
C HIS A 114 -9.33 -9.71 -0.04
N LEU A 115 -10.54 -9.86 0.53
CA LEU A 115 -11.73 -9.09 0.16
C LEU A 115 -12.00 -9.14 -1.35
N ASN A 116 -12.30 -7.98 -1.97
CA ASN A 116 -12.66 -7.93 -3.39
C ASN A 116 -11.43 -7.82 -4.32
N MET A 117 -10.29 -7.35 -3.81
CA MET A 117 -9.08 -7.10 -4.60
C MET A 117 -7.84 -7.16 -3.72
N VAL A 118 -6.74 -7.63 -4.26
CA VAL A 118 -5.41 -7.63 -3.63
C VAL A 118 -4.46 -6.70 -4.38
N ARG A 119 -3.42 -6.22 -3.69
CA ARG A 119 -2.38 -5.37 -4.27
C ARG A 119 -1.04 -6.07 -4.17
N MET A 120 -0.71 -6.82 -5.19
CA MET A 120 0.56 -7.51 -5.29
C MET A 120 1.68 -6.50 -5.58
N GLY A 121 2.63 -6.40 -4.67
CA GLY A 121 3.84 -5.59 -4.80
C GLY A 121 5.05 -6.47 -5.11
N ILE A 122 5.93 -6.68 -4.13
CA ILE A 122 7.20 -7.41 -4.33
C ILE A 122 7.02 -8.84 -4.85
N SER A 123 5.93 -9.51 -4.49
CA SER A 123 5.64 -10.86 -4.99
C SER A 123 5.43 -10.90 -6.51
N MET A 124 5.03 -9.80 -7.15
CA MET A 124 4.92 -9.71 -8.60
C MET A 124 6.28 -9.80 -9.29
N TYR A 125 7.35 -9.44 -8.60
CA TYR A 125 8.72 -9.57 -9.08
C TYR A 125 9.36 -10.93 -8.75
N GLY A 126 8.59 -11.83 -8.16
CA GLY A 126 9.03 -13.19 -7.86
C GLY A 126 9.70 -13.39 -6.50
N TYR A 127 9.54 -12.43 -5.59
CA TYR A 127 10.10 -12.49 -4.24
C TYR A 127 8.98 -12.52 -3.19
N PRO A 128 8.81 -13.63 -2.45
CA PRO A 128 7.86 -13.67 -1.35
C PRO A 128 8.42 -12.88 -0.15
N PRO A 129 7.66 -11.95 0.43
CA PRO A 129 8.12 -11.18 1.60
C PRO A 129 8.07 -12.00 2.90
N VAL A 130 7.39 -13.13 2.87
CA VAL A 130 7.22 -14.09 3.98
C VAL A 130 7.36 -15.50 3.44
N ALA A 131 7.53 -16.51 4.32
CA ALA A 131 7.51 -17.91 3.91
C ALA A 131 6.21 -18.21 3.14
N SER A 132 6.33 -18.83 1.97
CA SER A 132 5.23 -19.09 1.06
C SER A 132 5.49 -20.36 0.26
N GLU A 133 4.43 -21.14 0.07
CA GLU A 133 4.45 -22.33 -0.80
C GLU A 133 4.19 -21.97 -2.28
N LEU A 134 3.86 -20.71 -2.58
CA LEU A 134 3.63 -20.29 -3.97
C LEU A 134 4.94 -20.33 -4.77
N PRO A 135 4.94 -20.96 -5.96
CA PRO A 135 6.13 -21.12 -6.78
C PRO A 135 6.48 -19.84 -7.54
N LEU A 136 6.88 -18.80 -6.80
CA LEU A 136 7.26 -17.52 -7.39
C LEU A 136 8.60 -17.66 -8.12
N LYS A 137 8.71 -16.98 -9.26
CA LYS A 137 9.95 -16.97 -10.07
C LYS A 137 10.46 -15.53 -10.17
N PRO A 138 11.70 -15.25 -9.72
CA PRO A 138 12.33 -13.95 -9.93
C PRO A 138 12.32 -13.56 -11.41
N CYS A 139 11.78 -12.39 -11.71
CA CYS A 139 11.69 -11.87 -13.10
C CYS A 139 12.77 -10.82 -13.40
N MET A 140 13.62 -10.48 -12.43
CA MET A 140 14.73 -9.54 -12.60
C MET A 140 16.04 -10.19 -12.13
N SER A 141 17.10 -10.03 -12.91
CA SER A 141 18.47 -10.32 -12.47
C SER A 141 19.33 -9.07 -12.62
N TRP A 142 20.03 -8.75 -11.56
CA TRP A 142 21.03 -7.67 -11.55
C TRP A 142 22.40 -8.28 -11.70
N LYS A 143 23.15 -7.90 -12.74
CA LYS A 143 24.47 -8.43 -13.06
C LYS A 143 25.47 -7.31 -13.13
N THR A 144 26.71 -7.60 -12.71
CA THR A 144 27.85 -6.71 -12.82
C THR A 144 29.10 -7.53 -13.12
N GLU A 145 30.13 -6.88 -13.62
CA GLU A 145 31.43 -7.47 -13.84
C GLU A 145 32.47 -6.84 -12.91
N VAL A 146 33.44 -7.62 -12.49
CA VAL A 146 34.59 -7.11 -11.73
C VAL A 146 35.51 -6.37 -12.68
N THR A 147 35.60 -5.05 -12.50
CA THR A 147 36.42 -4.19 -13.38
C THR A 147 37.83 -3.95 -12.86
N TYR A 148 38.07 -4.20 -11.56
CA TYR A 148 39.38 -4.01 -10.96
C TYR A 148 39.58 -4.88 -9.73
N VAL A 149 40.76 -5.49 -9.61
CA VAL A 149 41.18 -6.30 -8.46
C VAL A 149 42.54 -5.81 -7.98
N LYS A 150 42.68 -5.60 -6.66
CA LYS A 150 43.95 -5.22 -6.03
C LYS A 150 44.10 -5.92 -4.67
N LYS A 151 45.36 -6.03 -4.24
CA LYS A 151 45.69 -6.42 -2.85
C LYS A 151 45.66 -5.18 -1.96
N ILE A 152 45.18 -5.35 -0.76
CA ILE A 152 45.23 -4.36 0.33
C ILE A 152 45.95 -4.98 1.52
N ALA A 153 46.54 -4.17 2.41
CA ALA A 153 47.26 -4.64 3.58
C ALA A 153 46.29 -5.02 4.71
N ALA A 154 46.75 -5.86 5.61
CA ALA A 154 46.04 -6.12 6.87
C ALA A 154 45.83 -4.79 7.62
N GLY A 155 44.65 -4.56 8.12
CA GLY A 155 44.23 -3.30 8.75
C GLY A 155 43.68 -2.24 7.81
N ASP A 156 43.82 -2.38 6.48
CA ASP A 156 43.18 -1.48 5.52
C ASP A 156 41.65 -1.65 5.56
N THR A 157 40.95 -0.55 5.40
CA THR A 157 39.48 -0.54 5.40
C THR A 157 38.92 -0.22 4.01
N VAL A 158 37.71 -0.70 3.71
CA VAL A 158 37.12 -0.59 2.37
C VAL A 158 35.86 0.27 2.43
N SER A 159 35.76 1.20 1.45
CA SER A 159 34.56 1.97 1.10
C SER A 159 33.99 2.87 2.22
N TYR A 160 32.78 3.38 1.98
CA TYR A 160 32.10 4.28 2.93
C TYR A 160 31.79 3.60 4.25
N GLY A 161 31.92 4.38 5.34
CA GLY A 161 31.70 3.87 6.70
C GLY A 161 32.80 2.95 7.20
N ARG A 162 33.75 2.49 6.37
CA ARG A 162 34.90 1.66 6.76
C ARG A 162 34.49 0.40 7.54
N THR A 163 33.35 -0.19 7.19
CA THR A 163 32.75 -1.30 7.92
C THR A 163 33.50 -2.63 7.71
N PHE A 164 34.26 -2.74 6.64
CA PHE A 164 35.13 -3.89 6.37
C PHE A 164 36.59 -3.50 6.65
N CYS A 165 37.30 -4.35 7.43
CA CYS A 165 38.73 -4.23 7.68
C CYS A 165 39.40 -5.52 7.21
N ALA A 166 40.47 -5.40 6.41
CA ALA A 166 41.24 -6.54 5.93
C ALA A 166 41.97 -7.21 7.10
N GLY A 167 41.91 -8.54 7.15
CA GLY A 167 42.63 -9.38 8.11
C GLY A 167 44.04 -9.76 7.65
#